data_29985a0573d4d5090a87d256281f62a8
#
_entry.id   29985a0573d4d5090a87d256281f62a8
#
_cell.length_a   1.000
_cell.length_b   1.000
_cell.length_c   1.000
_cell.angle_alpha   90.00
_cell.angle_beta   90.00
_cell.angle_gamma   90.00
#
_symmetry.space_group_name_H-M   'P 1'
#
loop_
_entity.id
_entity.type
_entity.pdbx_description
1 polymer ?
#
loop_
_entity_poly.entity_id
_entity_poly.type
_entity_poly.pdbx_seq_one_letter_code
_entity_poly.pdbx_strand_id
1 'polypeptide(L)'
;MPNRYVVTVSDKWEKNDRTIITPQILFMEQSKANDFMAGVLITRKSKEVTNKISSVSYGAFVRNSVKSQTDAIALVTGFRYDLFDIGFSYDINISEAQTVTRNRGAFEISIIYTALNSRAVKVKIPCERY
;
A
#
# COMPACT_ATOMS: atom_id res chain seq x y z
N MET A 1 -9.87 2.74 27.98
CA MET A 1 -9.51 2.17 26.67
C MET A 1 -8.00 2.31 26.49
N PRO A 2 -7.26 1.29 26.07
CA PRO A 2 -5.83 1.42 25.85
C PRO A 2 -5.58 2.31 24.62
N ASN A 3 -4.67 3.27 24.75
CA ASN A 3 -4.29 4.14 23.63
C ASN A 3 -3.49 3.34 22.62
N ARG A 4 -3.72 3.61 21.33
CA ARG A 4 -2.97 3.06 20.22
C ARG A 4 -2.21 4.19 19.54
N TYR A 5 -0.90 4.01 19.38
CA TYR A 5 -0.03 4.93 18.66
C TYR A 5 0.40 4.27 17.35
N VAL A 6 0.29 5.00 16.25
CA VAL A 6 0.72 4.55 14.93
C VAL A 6 1.58 5.65 14.31
N VAL A 7 2.79 5.29 13.93
CA VAL A 7 3.71 6.18 13.21
C VAL A 7 4.03 5.52 11.87
N THR A 8 3.78 6.24 10.79
CA THR A 8 4.10 5.79 9.44
C THR A 8 5.04 6.79 8.78
N VAL A 9 6.14 6.29 8.24
CA VAL A 9 7.09 7.07 7.44
C VAL A 9 7.18 6.43 6.06
N SER A 10 6.99 7.23 5.02
CA SER A 10 7.14 6.79 3.63
C SER A 10 7.76 7.91 2.80
N ASP A 11 8.59 7.53 1.84
CA ASP A 11 9.17 8.45 0.87
C ASP A 11 8.93 7.92 -0.55
N LYS A 12 8.97 8.80 -1.55
CA LYS A 12 8.74 8.46 -2.95
C LYS A 12 9.96 8.85 -3.77
N TRP A 13 10.69 7.87 -4.24
CA TRP A 13 11.85 8.07 -5.11
C TRP A 13 11.49 7.76 -6.56
N GLU A 14 11.47 8.79 -7.39
CA GLU A 14 11.26 8.63 -8.82
C GLU A 14 12.60 8.28 -9.47
N LYS A 15 12.82 6.98 -9.74
CA LYS A 15 14.04 6.52 -10.43
C LYS A 15 14.05 6.91 -11.89
N ASN A 16 12.89 6.88 -12.54
CA ASN A 16 12.64 7.28 -13.93
C ASN A 16 11.20 7.79 -14.04
N ASP A 17 10.82 8.43 -15.16
CA ASP A 17 9.47 8.93 -15.43
C ASP A 17 8.34 7.90 -15.22
N ARG A 18 8.70 6.62 -15.11
CA ARG A 18 7.75 5.49 -15.01
C ARG A 18 7.90 4.63 -13.79
N THR A 19 9.04 4.67 -13.12
CA THR A 19 9.33 3.79 -11.98
C THR A 19 9.46 4.60 -10.71
N ILE A 20 8.58 4.35 -9.77
CA ILE A 20 8.55 4.96 -8.45
C ILE A 20 8.89 3.87 -7.44
N ILE A 21 9.88 4.12 -6.59
CA ILE A 21 10.25 3.28 -5.46
C ILE A 21 9.77 3.97 -4.20
N THR A 22 8.97 3.29 -3.41
CA THR A 22 8.39 3.83 -2.18
C THR A 22 8.81 2.97 -0.99
N PRO A 23 9.92 3.31 -0.29
CA PRO A 23 10.21 2.71 1.00
C PRO A 23 9.19 3.15 2.03
N GLN A 24 8.79 2.24 2.92
CA GLN A 24 7.81 2.48 3.97
C GLN A 24 8.24 1.83 5.27
N ILE A 25 8.04 2.56 6.36
CA ILE A 25 8.24 2.07 7.72
C ILE A 25 6.96 2.40 8.50
N LEU A 26 6.44 1.41 9.19
CA LEU A 26 5.30 1.55 10.07
C LEU A 26 5.66 1.01 11.44
N PHE A 27 5.44 1.82 12.46
CA PHE A 27 5.53 1.43 13.85
C PHE A 27 4.16 1.59 14.49
N MET A 28 3.75 0.57 15.22
CA MET A 28 2.47 0.55 15.92
C MET A 28 2.65 0.05 17.34
N GLU A 29 2.13 0.79 18.30
CA GLU A 29 2.11 0.42 19.70
C GLU A 29 0.69 0.43 20.23
N GLN A 30 0.26 -0.66 20.84
CA GLN A 30 -1.03 -0.76 21.50
C GLN A 30 -0.89 -1.51 22.81
N SER A 31 -1.08 -0.83 23.93
CA SER A 31 -1.00 -1.39 25.29
C SER A 31 0.37 -2.03 25.59
N LYS A 32 0.50 -3.34 25.36
CA LYS A 32 1.74 -4.11 25.60
C LYS A 32 2.29 -4.77 24.32
N ALA A 33 1.67 -4.54 23.17
CA ALA A 33 2.09 -5.10 21.90
C ALA A 33 2.70 -3.99 21.02
N ASN A 34 3.88 -4.25 20.48
CA ASN A 34 4.57 -3.37 19.55
C ASN A 34 4.78 -4.11 18.25
N ASP A 35 4.31 -3.54 17.16
CA ASP A 35 4.48 -4.08 15.81
C ASP A 35 5.34 -3.11 14.99
N PHE A 36 6.34 -3.63 14.35
CA PHE A 36 7.19 -2.92 13.41
C PHE A 36 7.06 -3.55 12.04
N MET A 37 6.83 -2.74 11.02
CA MET A 37 6.81 -3.18 9.63
C MET A 37 7.67 -2.27 8.78
N ALA A 38 8.54 -2.85 7.96
CA ALA A 38 9.36 -2.13 7.00
C ALA A 38 9.32 -2.84 5.66
N GLY A 39 9.35 -2.07 4.58
CA GLY A 39 9.34 -2.66 3.24
C GLY A 39 9.50 -1.64 2.13
N VAL A 40 9.44 -2.14 0.91
CA VAL A 40 9.57 -1.35 -0.31
C VAL A 40 8.47 -1.74 -1.29
N LEU A 41 7.81 -0.73 -1.83
CA LEU A 41 6.87 -0.88 -2.93
C LEU A 41 7.47 -0.26 -4.20
N ILE A 42 7.44 -0.99 -5.30
CA ILE A 42 7.87 -0.53 -6.61
C ILE A 42 6.64 -0.41 -7.50
N THR A 43 6.38 0.78 -8.01
CA THR A 43 5.27 1.06 -8.92
C THR A 43 5.79 1.41 -10.29
N ARG A 44 5.32 0.71 -11.32
CA ARG A 44 5.62 0.99 -12.73
C ARG A 44 4.39 1.51 -13.45
N LYS A 45 4.50 2.70 -14.04
CA LYS A 45 3.47 3.31 -14.88
C LYS A 45 3.52 2.72 -16.29
N SER A 46 2.36 2.49 -16.92
CA SER A 46 2.27 2.04 -18.31
C SER A 46 2.80 3.08 -19.29
N LYS A 47 3.32 2.62 -20.44
CA LYS A 47 3.80 3.48 -21.52
C LYS A 47 2.68 4.08 -22.35
N GLU A 48 1.61 3.33 -22.52
CA GLU A 48 0.53 3.67 -23.43
C GLU A 48 -0.64 4.28 -22.68
N VAL A 49 -1.01 5.47 -23.07
CA VAL A 49 -2.19 6.18 -22.54
C VAL A 49 -3.49 5.43 -22.87
N THR A 50 -3.45 4.58 -23.90
CA THR A 50 -4.60 3.78 -24.37
C THR A 50 -4.83 2.51 -23.54
N ASN A 51 -3.83 2.07 -22.78
CA ASN A 51 -3.99 0.87 -21.94
C ASN A 51 -4.85 1.18 -20.72
N LYS A 52 -5.89 0.39 -20.52
CA LYS A 52 -6.75 0.46 -19.34
C LYS A 52 -5.96 0.20 -18.03
N ILE A 53 -4.84 -0.54 -18.10
CA ILE A 53 -3.92 -0.73 -16.98
C ILE A 53 -2.94 0.44 -16.97
N SER A 54 -3.11 1.35 -16.01
CA SER A 54 -2.28 2.56 -15.90
C SER A 54 -1.01 2.36 -15.08
N SER A 55 -1.00 1.42 -14.14
CA SER A 55 0.18 1.10 -13.34
C SER A 55 0.12 -0.31 -12.76
N VAL A 56 1.29 -0.89 -12.51
CA VAL A 56 1.48 -2.15 -11.79
C VAL A 56 2.42 -1.90 -10.62
N SER A 57 2.07 -2.43 -9.46
CA SER A 57 2.85 -2.32 -8.23
C SER A 57 3.22 -3.70 -7.70
N TYR A 58 4.41 -3.83 -7.14
CA TYR A 58 4.84 -5.02 -6.41
C TYR A 58 5.79 -4.61 -5.29
N GLY A 59 5.76 -5.34 -4.19
CA GLY A 59 6.56 -5.01 -3.02
C GLY A 59 6.69 -6.16 -2.05
N ALA A 60 7.58 -5.98 -1.09
CA ALA A 60 7.79 -6.89 0.01
C ALA A 60 7.95 -6.09 1.31
N PHE A 61 7.34 -6.60 2.37
CA PHE A 61 7.36 -6.02 3.70
C PHE A 61 7.74 -7.09 4.71
N VAL A 62 8.58 -6.73 5.66
CA VAL A 62 8.89 -7.56 6.81
C VAL A 62 8.17 -7.00 8.02
N ARG A 63 7.45 -7.84 8.72
CA ARG A 63 6.77 -7.51 9.97
C ARG A 63 7.43 -8.24 11.13
N ASN A 64 7.79 -7.50 12.16
CA ASN A 64 8.33 -8.03 13.39
C ASN A 64 7.49 -7.53 14.56
N SER A 65 7.04 -8.44 15.39
CA SER A 65 6.32 -8.12 16.62
C SER A 65 7.19 -8.48 17.82
N VAL A 66 7.74 -7.48 18.49
CA VAL A 66 8.76 -7.61 19.55
C VAL A 66 8.27 -8.47 20.72
N LYS A 67 6.97 -8.58 20.96
CA LYS A 67 6.43 -9.36 22.08
C LYS A 67 5.77 -10.67 21.70
N SER A 68 5.27 -10.81 20.47
CA SER A 68 4.59 -12.03 20.04
C SER A 68 5.49 -12.98 19.26
N GLN A 69 6.78 -12.62 19.05
CA GLN A 69 7.72 -13.40 18.24
C GLN A 69 7.15 -13.78 16.86
N THR A 70 6.30 -12.92 16.33
CA THR A 70 5.64 -13.15 15.04
C THR A 70 6.41 -12.45 13.96
N ASP A 71 7.33 -13.15 13.35
CA ASP A 71 8.03 -12.66 12.16
C ASP A 71 7.26 -13.12 10.93
N ALA A 72 6.91 -12.19 10.07
CA ALA A 72 6.21 -12.47 8.83
C ALA A 72 6.80 -11.65 7.68
N ILE A 73 6.80 -12.24 6.49
CA ILE A 73 7.08 -11.52 5.24
C ILE A 73 5.77 -11.40 4.48
N ALA A 74 5.36 -10.18 4.15
CA ALA A 74 4.23 -9.89 3.31
C ALA A 74 4.72 -9.58 1.88
N LEU A 75 4.25 -10.33 0.90
CA LEU A 75 4.42 -10.05 -0.52
C LEU A 75 3.18 -9.36 -1.03
N VAL A 76 3.34 -8.23 -1.70
CA VAL A 76 2.24 -7.41 -2.20
C VAL A 76 2.40 -7.23 -3.70
N THR A 77 1.32 -7.38 -4.44
CA THR A 77 1.24 -7.02 -5.86
C THR A 77 -0.10 -6.36 -6.14
N GLY A 78 -0.15 -5.49 -7.13
CA GLY A 78 -1.40 -4.83 -7.50
C GLY A 78 -1.30 -4.14 -8.85
N PHE A 79 -2.44 -3.76 -9.38
CA PHE A 79 -2.52 -3.00 -10.61
C PHE A 79 -3.71 -2.04 -10.56
N ARG A 80 -3.54 -0.92 -11.25
CA ARG A 80 -4.60 0.07 -11.45
C ARG A 80 -5.22 -0.12 -12.81
N TYR A 81 -6.51 -0.41 -12.81
CA TYR A 81 -7.33 -0.55 -14.00
C TYR A 81 -8.40 0.54 -14.02
N ASP A 82 -8.21 1.57 -14.83
CA ASP A 82 -9.09 2.74 -14.91
C ASP A 82 -9.30 3.38 -13.53
N LEU A 83 -10.48 3.23 -12.94
CA LEU A 83 -10.86 3.77 -11.62
C LEU A 83 -10.68 2.77 -10.47
N PHE A 84 -10.23 1.54 -10.78
CA PHE A 84 -10.06 0.48 -9.81
C PHE A 84 -8.59 0.25 -9.50
N ASP A 85 -8.24 0.23 -8.21
CA ASP A 85 -6.98 -0.30 -7.71
C ASP A 85 -7.23 -1.69 -7.14
N ILE A 86 -6.65 -2.71 -7.75
CA ILE A 86 -6.78 -4.11 -7.33
C ILE A 86 -5.44 -4.55 -6.76
N GLY A 87 -5.47 -5.03 -5.52
CA GLY A 87 -4.29 -5.47 -4.78
C GLY A 87 -4.45 -6.91 -4.29
N PHE A 88 -3.33 -7.61 -4.24
CA PHE A 88 -3.18 -8.94 -3.68
C PHE A 88 -2.03 -8.91 -2.69
N SER A 89 -2.21 -9.50 -1.52
CA SER A 89 -1.14 -9.73 -0.57
C SER A 89 -1.11 -11.17 -0.10
N TYR A 90 0.09 -11.64 0.19
CA TYR A 90 0.33 -12.95 0.75
C TYR A 90 1.33 -12.86 1.90
N ASP A 91 0.88 -13.20 3.11
CA ASP A 91 1.69 -13.17 4.32
C ASP A 91 2.28 -14.55 4.59
N ILE A 92 3.60 -14.64 4.66
CA ILE A 92 4.35 -15.84 5.01
C ILE A 92 4.82 -15.71 6.45
N ASN A 93 4.34 -16.56 7.33
CA ASN A 93 4.77 -16.63 8.73
C ASN A 93 6.12 -17.36 8.81
N ILE A 94 7.17 -16.70 9.37
CA ILE A 94 8.51 -17.28 9.51
C ILE A 94 8.83 -17.61 10.99
N SER A 95 7.92 -17.29 11.90
CA SER A 95 8.08 -17.52 13.34
C SER A 95 8.35 -18.99 13.68
N GLU A 96 9.12 -19.25 14.74
CA GLU A 96 9.37 -20.60 15.27
C GLU A 96 8.08 -21.35 15.68
N ALA A 97 6.95 -20.68 15.81
CA ALA A 97 5.63 -21.28 15.98
C ALA A 97 5.10 -22.02 14.72
N GLN A 98 5.94 -22.25 13.71
CA GLN A 98 5.63 -22.98 12.47
C GLN A 98 5.06 -24.39 12.71
N THR A 99 5.41 -25.01 13.83
CA THR A 99 4.95 -26.37 14.16
C THR A 99 3.45 -26.45 14.42
N VAL A 100 2.80 -25.36 14.83
CA VAL A 100 1.37 -25.33 15.17
C VAL A 100 0.51 -24.92 13.97
N THR A 101 0.98 -24.03 13.11
CA THR A 101 0.18 -23.47 12.01
C THR A 101 0.44 -24.07 10.62
N ARG A 102 1.33 -25.07 10.50
CA ARG A 102 1.70 -25.72 9.21
C ARG A 102 2.03 -24.74 8.09
N ASN A 103 2.77 -23.66 8.36
CA ASN A 103 3.17 -22.64 7.37
C ASN A 103 2.01 -22.07 6.52
N ARG A 104 0.80 -22.03 7.03
CA ARG A 104 -0.31 -21.45 6.29
C ARG A 104 -0.20 -19.93 6.35
N GLY A 105 0.20 -19.34 5.21
CA GLY A 105 0.14 -17.90 4.98
C GLY A 105 -1.32 -17.42 4.88
N ALA A 106 -1.52 -16.11 5.08
CA ALA A 106 -2.78 -15.45 4.81
C ALA A 106 -2.75 -14.81 3.41
N PHE A 107 -3.82 -15.02 2.66
CA PHE A 107 -4.01 -14.36 1.36
C PHE A 107 -5.12 -13.33 1.48
N GLU A 108 -4.87 -12.11 0.99
CA GLU A 108 -5.84 -11.01 1.02
C GLU A 108 -6.00 -10.41 -0.37
N ILE A 109 -7.22 -10.00 -0.70
CA ILE A 109 -7.54 -9.26 -1.92
C ILE A 109 -8.13 -7.92 -1.50
N SER A 110 -7.63 -6.84 -2.06
CA SER A 110 -8.15 -5.49 -1.86
C SER A 110 -8.63 -4.92 -3.19
N ILE A 111 -9.79 -4.26 -3.17
CA ILE A 111 -10.34 -3.54 -4.33
C ILE A 111 -10.73 -2.15 -3.85
N ILE A 112 -10.12 -1.13 -4.45
CA ILE A 112 -10.40 0.28 -4.15
C ILE A 112 -10.98 0.91 -5.42
N TYR A 113 -12.16 1.50 -5.30
CA TYR A 113 -12.77 2.28 -6.35
C TYR A 113 -12.60 3.78 -6.06
N THR A 114 -12.01 4.50 -7.01
CA THR A 114 -11.78 5.95 -6.91
C THR A 114 -12.67 6.67 -7.91
N ALA A 115 -13.82 7.20 -7.45
CA ALA A 115 -14.66 8.03 -8.29
C ALA A 115 -14.01 9.40 -8.51
N LEU A 116 -13.87 9.80 -9.78
CA LEU A 116 -13.49 11.16 -10.16
C LEU A 116 -14.67 12.08 -9.87
N ASN A 117 -14.66 12.76 -8.73
CA ASN A 117 -15.62 13.82 -8.43
C ASN A 117 -15.24 15.05 -9.28
N SER A 118 -15.72 15.08 -10.53
CA SER A 118 -15.71 16.30 -11.36
C SER A 118 -16.61 17.35 -10.73
N ARG A 119 -16.14 18.07 -9.72
CA ARG A 119 -16.75 19.35 -9.38
C ARG A 119 -16.48 20.26 -10.56
N ALA A 120 -17.50 20.46 -11.41
CA ALA A 120 -17.49 21.50 -12.41
C ALA A 120 -17.18 22.83 -11.69
N VAL A 121 -15.96 23.33 -11.88
CA VAL A 121 -15.63 24.69 -11.45
C VAL A 121 -16.50 25.60 -12.30
N LYS A 122 -17.51 26.22 -11.67
CA LYS A 122 -18.27 27.29 -12.30
C LYS A 122 -17.31 28.45 -12.57
N VAL A 123 -16.78 28.52 -13.79
CA VAL A 123 -16.06 29.69 -14.27
C VAL A 123 -17.08 30.79 -14.39
N LYS A 124 -17.05 31.73 -13.45
CA LYS A 124 -17.75 33.00 -13.58
C LYS A 124 -17.03 33.80 -14.66
N ILE A 125 -17.59 33.83 -15.86
CA ILE A 125 -17.17 34.77 -16.90
C ILE A 125 -17.70 36.13 -16.49
N PRO A 126 -16.84 37.14 -16.20
CA PRO A 126 -17.32 38.49 -15.97
C PRO A 126 -17.86 39.01 -17.29
N CYS A 127 -19.14 39.33 -17.36
CA CYS A 127 -19.70 40.08 -18.47
C CYS A 127 -19.19 41.51 -18.34
N GLU A 128 -18.21 41.89 -19.13
CA GLU A 128 -17.92 43.32 -19.36
C GLU A 128 -19.09 43.92 -20.14
N ARG A 129 -19.82 44.82 -19.48
CA ARG A 129 -20.75 45.72 -20.14
C ARG A 129 -19.93 46.87 -20.73
N TYR A 130 -19.98 47.02 -22.02
CA TYR A 130 -19.73 48.30 -22.70
C TYR A 130 -20.96 49.17 -22.59
#